data_1b0161c9e8820863fab60591a8e5af99
#
_entry.id   1b0161c9e8820863fab60591a8e5af99
#
_cell.length_a   1.000
_cell.length_b   1.000
_cell.length_c   1.000
_cell.angle_alpha   90.00
_cell.angle_beta   90.00
_cell.angle_gamma   90.00
#
_symmetry.space_group_name_H-M   'P 1'
#
loop_
_entity.id
_entity.type
_entity.pdbx_description
1 polymer ?
#
loop_
_entity_poly.entity_id
_entity_poly.type
_entity_poly.pdbx_seq_one_letter_code
_entity_poly.pdbx_strand_id
1 'polypeptide(L)'
;MDIESIKKEFPIFDNKVHNNDLVYLDSANSSQKPRVVIDRIYDFYSKEFSNVGRSVHYLAVAATNLYENTRVSVQKYINAKDKDEIVFTKGATEAINLVANTFGQKYLEDGDEVLITELEHHSNYVPWHFLRKSKNIKIEFAEINDDGEITLEEIKKKITKKTKIISVTHLSNVTGSILPIKEIVDLAHSKNIPVLVDGCQGAPHLKLDMQELGCDFYAISGHKMYGPTGIGVLYAKRKWLEDLPPYQGGGGMIREVKKTGISYGELPNKYEAGTMATAQVIAFNESIKFLEKIGIENIEKHEKELLDYSLELLAKNNSVKIVGNPKNKGGVISFTIEGVHPHDIATILDEDGVAIRAGHHCCQILHEKLNLPATARASFGIYNTKQDIEQLCNSIEKCKKIFNL
;
A
#
# COMPACT_ATOMS: atom_id res chain seq x y z
N MET A 1 -4.56 -10.15 -21.91
CA MET A 1 -5.43 -10.37 -20.73
C MET A 1 -6.89 -10.16 -21.14
N ASP A 2 -7.81 -11.04 -20.76
CA ASP A 2 -9.26 -10.88 -21.05
C ASP A 2 -9.90 -10.08 -19.90
N ILE A 3 -9.95 -8.75 -20.07
CA ILE A 3 -10.40 -7.81 -19.03
C ILE A 3 -11.89 -7.97 -18.76
N GLU A 4 -12.71 -8.23 -19.78
CA GLU A 4 -14.15 -8.42 -19.62
C GLU A 4 -14.47 -9.63 -18.74
N SER A 5 -13.75 -10.74 -18.93
CA SER A 5 -13.87 -11.91 -18.06
C SER A 5 -13.39 -11.62 -16.63
N ILE A 6 -12.32 -10.86 -16.47
CA ILE A 6 -11.81 -10.47 -15.14
C ILE A 6 -12.82 -9.54 -14.44
N LYS A 7 -13.37 -8.54 -15.14
CA LYS A 7 -14.34 -7.58 -14.56
C LYS A 7 -15.58 -8.28 -14.01
N LYS A 8 -16.04 -9.37 -14.66
CA LYS A 8 -17.19 -10.20 -14.20
C LYS A 8 -16.94 -10.92 -12.88
N GLU A 9 -15.69 -11.12 -12.48
CA GLU A 9 -15.35 -11.69 -11.17
C GLU A 9 -15.64 -10.71 -10.02
N PHE A 10 -15.91 -9.43 -10.30
CA PHE A 10 -16.15 -8.38 -9.33
C PHE A 10 -17.62 -7.99 -9.28
N PRO A 11 -18.41 -8.51 -8.30
CA PRO A 11 -19.88 -8.31 -8.26
C PRO A 11 -20.30 -6.84 -8.13
N ILE A 12 -19.42 -5.96 -7.72
CA ILE A 12 -19.73 -4.53 -7.60
C ILE A 12 -20.12 -3.90 -8.94
N PHE A 13 -19.56 -4.40 -10.05
CA PHE A 13 -19.83 -3.87 -11.40
C PHE A 13 -21.18 -4.31 -11.97
N ASP A 14 -21.91 -5.19 -11.27
CA ASP A 14 -23.33 -5.51 -11.59
C ASP A 14 -24.27 -4.37 -11.15
N ASN A 15 -23.78 -3.43 -10.33
CA ASN A 15 -24.59 -2.33 -9.80
C ASN A 15 -24.47 -1.07 -10.66
N LYS A 16 -25.55 -0.30 -10.70
CA LYS A 16 -25.60 1.02 -11.32
C LYS A 16 -25.36 2.11 -10.27
N VAL A 17 -24.67 3.17 -10.66
CA VAL A 17 -24.49 4.40 -9.89
C VAL A 17 -25.13 5.53 -10.66
N HIS A 18 -26.10 6.23 -10.07
CA HIS A 18 -26.90 7.27 -10.74
C HIS A 18 -27.49 6.82 -12.10
N ASN A 19 -27.93 5.56 -12.20
CA ASN A 19 -28.39 4.87 -13.41
C ASN A 19 -27.32 4.63 -14.51
N ASN A 20 -26.05 4.94 -14.25
CA ASN A 20 -24.92 4.66 -15.13
C ASN A 20 -24.17 3.39 -14.70
N ASP A 21 -23.41 2.81 -15.61
CA ASP A 21 -22.43 1.76 -15.26
C ASP A 21 -21.33 2.36 -14.39
N LEU A 22 -20.89 1.60 -13.38
CA LEU A 22 -19.82 2.04 -12.49
C LEU A 22 -18.46 2.00 -13.22
N VAL A 23 -17.83 3.16 -13.33
CA VAL A 23 -16.43 3.33 -13.73
C VAL A 23 -15.61 3.64 -12.46
N TYR A 24 -14.99 2.61 -11.88
CA TYR A 24 -14.27 2.75 -10.62
C TYR A 24 -12.79 3.03 -10.86
N LEU A 25 -12.37 4.28 -10.67
CA LEU A 25 -11.01 4.78 -10.85
C LEU A 25 -10.40 5.29 -9.54
N ASP A 26 -10.67 4.59 -8.41
CA ASP A 26 -10.12 4.92 -7.09
C ASP A 26 -9.39 3.73 -6.43
N SER A 27 -8.74 2.87 -7.25
CA SER A 27 -8.04 1.67 -6.79
C SER A 27 -6.86 1.97 -5.86
N ALA A 28 -6.18 3.11 -6.02
CA ALA A 28 -5.10 3.54 -5.14
C ALA A 28 -5.58 3.87 -3.70
N ASN A 29 -6.87 4.11 -3.50
CA ASN A 29 -7.49 4.21 -2.16
C ASN A 29 -7.85 2.83 -1.63
N SER A 30 -8.64 2.05 -2.38
CA SER A 30 -8.98 0.65 -2.09
C SER A 30 -9.44 -0.03 -3.38
N SER A 31 -8.90 -1.19 -3.72
CA SER A 31 -9.38 -1.97 -4.86
C SER A 31 -10.74 -2.61 -4.58
N GLN A 32 -11.52 -2.95 -5.60
CA GLN A 32 -12.72 -3.77 -5.47
C GLN A 32 -12.36 -5.23 -5.17
N LYS A 33 -13.34 -6.03 -4.72
CA LYS A 33 -13.11 -7.38 -4.24
C LYS A 33 -13.69 -8.40 -5.22
N PRO A 34 -12.90 -9.37 -5.70
CA PRO A 34 -13.43 -10.45 -6.52
C PRO A 34 -14.30 -11.39 -5.67
N ARG A 35 -15.26 -12.04 -6.30
CA ARG A 35 -16.22 -12.94 -5.68
C ARG A 35 -15.56 -14.01 -4.80
N VAL A 36 -14.47 -14.59 -5.27
CA VAL A 36 -13.72 -15.63 -4.53
C VAL A 36 -13.26 -15.15 -3.14
N VAL A 37 -12.92 -13.88 -2.99
CA VAL A 37 -12.51 -13.29 -1.70
C VAL A 37 -13.70 -13.07 -0.80
N ILE A 38 -14.83 -12.59 -1.35
CA ILE A 38 -16.07 -12.35 -0.63
C ILE A 38 -16.63 -13.68 -0.12
N ASP A 39 -16.76 -14.67 -1.01
CA ASP A 39 -17.28 -15.99 -0.70
C ASP A 39 -16.39 -16.72 0.32
N ARG A 40 -15.07 -16.52 0.27
CA ARG A 40 -14.14 -17.13 1.23
C ARG A 40 -14.38 -16.66 2.67
N ILE A 41 -14.69 -15.38 2.86
CA ILE A 41 -15.05 -14.83 4.19
C ILE A 41 -16.35 -15.48 4.68
N TYR A 42 -17.37 -15.53 3.81
CA TYR A 42 -18.66 -16.14 4.12
C TYR A 42 -18.49 -17.62 4.48
N ASP A 43 -17.78 -18.37 3.68
CA ASP A 43 -17.55 -19.80 3.88
C ASP A 43 -16.79 -20.08 5.18
N PHE A 44 -15.78 -19.32 5.48
CA PHE A 44 -15.02 -19.49 6.71
C PHE A 44 -15.91 -19.28 7.94
N TYR A 45 -16.66 -18.19 8.02
CA TYR A 45 -17.54 -17.95 9.16
C TYR A 45 -18.71 -18.91 9.26
N SER A 46 -19.27 -19.36 8.15
CA SER A 46 -20.45 -20.22 8.15
C SER A 46 -20.13 -21.71 8.33
N LYS A 47 -18.93 -22.18 7.96
CA LYS A 47 -18.63 -23.63 7.85
C LYS A 47 -17.38 -24.06 8.61
N GLU A 48 -16.39 -23.16 8.84
CA GLU A 48 -15.04 -23.55 9.24
C GLU A 48 -14.52 -22.78 10.46
N PHE A 49 -15.31 -21.85 10.98
CA PHE A 49 -14.84 -20.89 11.98
C PHE A 49 -14.34 -21.52 13.26
N SER A 50 -13.12 -21.21 13.62
CA SER A 50 -12.53 -21.38 14.94
C SER A 50 -11.41 -20.38 15.14
N ASN A 51 -11.04 -20.12 16.39
CA ASN A 51 -9.83 -19.39 16.69
C ASN A 51 -8.59 -20.24 16.32
N VAL A 52 -7.53 -19.59 15.89
CA VAL A 52 -6.25 -20.22 15.50
C VAL A 52 -5.32 -20.37 16.70
N GLY A 53 -4.38 -21.31 16.62
CA GLY A 53 -3.31 -21.47 17.59
C GLY A 53 -3.44 -22.72 18.50
N ARG A 54 -3.55 -22.55 19.81
CA ARG A 54 -3.26 -23.62 20.79
C ARG A 54 -4.34 -24.69 20.99
N SER A 55 -5.54 -24.54 20.41
CA SER A 55 -6.62 -25.51 20.54
C SER A 55 -6.35 -26.75 19.68
N VAL A 56 -6.75 -27.94 20.19
CA VAL A 56 -6.44 -29.23 19.57
C VAL A 56 -7.67 -29.87 18.87
N HIS A 57 -8.86 -29.24 18.94
CA HIS A 57 -10.03 -29.77 18.26
C HIS A 57 -9.99 -29.50 16.76
N TYR A 58 -10.69 -30.33 15.98
CA TYR A 58 -10.66 -30.35 14.52
C TYR A 58 -10.76 -28.96 13.86
N LEU A 59 -11.75 -28.16 14.22
CA LEU A 59 -11.93 -26.82 13.61
C LEU A 59 -10.75 -25.88 13.88
N ALA A 60 -10.18 -25.90 15.10
CA ALA A 60 -9.04 -25.04 15.42
C ALA A 60 -7.78 -25.45 14.65
N VAL A 61 -7.53 -26.76 14.49
CA VAL A 61 -6.41 -27.26 13.68
C VAL A 61 -6.61 -26.88 12.22
N ALA A 62 -7.81 -27.09 11.67
CA ALA A 62 -8.14 -26.72 10.30
C ALA A 62 -7.98 -25.22 10.04
N ALA A 63 -8.55 -24.35 10.91
CA ALA A 63 -8.40 -22.90 10.81
C ALA A 63 -6.93 -22.45 10.94
N THR A 64 -6.14 -23.08 11.82
CA THR A 64 -4.70 -22.78 11.98
C THR A 64 -3.94 -23.12 10.70
N ASN A 65 -4.22 -24.26 10.09
CA ASN A 65 -3.60 -24.65 8.82
C ASN A 65 -3.93 -23.67 7.69
N LEU A 66 -5.19 -23.23 7.58
CA LEU A 66 -5.58 -22.23 6.59
C LEU A 66 -4.87 -20.88 6.80
N TYR A 67 -4.76 -20.45 8.04
CA TYR A 67 -4.05 -19.24 8.43
C TYR A 67 -2.57 -19.29 8.04
N GLU A 68 -1.87 -20.37 8.43
CA GLU A 68 -0.45 -20.57 8.14
C GLU A 68 -0.18 -20.81 6.64
N ASN A 69 -1.10 -21.44 5.91
CA ASN A 69 -1.01 -21.56 4.46
C ASN A 69 -1.05 -20.17 3.78
N THR A 70 -1.83 -19.23 4.31
CA THR A 70 -1.80 -17.85 3.81
C THR A 70 -0.44 -17.21 4.00
N ARG A 71 0.21 -17.45 5.14
CA ARG A 71 1.58 -16.95 5.40
C ARG A 71 2.58 -17.49 4.38
N VAL A 72 2.48 -18.77 4.05
CA VAL A 72 3.31 -19.40 3.01
C VAL A 72 3.02 -18.81 1.62
N SER A 73 1.76 -18.55 1.31
CA SER A 73 1.40 -17.89 0.03
C SER A 73 1.96 -16.48 -0.07
N VAL A 74 1.85 -15.68 0.99
CA VAL A 74 2.47 -14.35 1.05
C VAL A 74 3.98 -14.44 0.86
N GLN A 75 4.64 -15.34 1.60
CA GLN A 75 6.09 -15.56 1.51
C GLN A 75 6.53 -15.84 0.07
N LYS A 76 5.80 -16.70 -0.63
CA LYS A 76 6.08 -17.03 -2.04
C LYS A 76 5.82 -15.86 -2.97
N TYR A 77 4.67 -15.19 -2.81
CA TYR A 77 4.26 -14.07 -3.66
C TYR A 77 5.28 -12.92 -3.67
N ILE A 78 5.88 -12.62 -2.52
CA ILE A 78 6.91 -11.58 -2.41
C ILE A 78 8.34 -12.12 -2.46
N ASN A 79 8.53 -13.42 -2.69
CA ASN A 79 9.83 -14.12 -2.65
C ASN A 79 10.65 -13.82 -1.37
N ALA A 80 9.99 -13.82 -0.19
CA ALA A 80 10.71 -13.74 1.08
C ALA A 80 11.45 -15.06 1.34
N LYS A 81 12.57 -14.98 2.07
CA LYS A 81 13.43 -16.14 2.34
C LYS A 81 12.75 -17.19 3.21
N ASP A 82 11.98 -16.75 4.20
CA ASP A 82 11.31 -17.60 5.17
C ASP A 82 9.89 -17.07 5.46
N LYS A 83 8.94 -17.98 5.70
CA LYS A 83 7.59 -17.61 6.15
C LYS A 83 7.59 -16.88 7.50
N ASP A 84 8.58 -17.15 8.36
CA ASP A 84 8.69 -16.49 9.67
C ASP A 84 9.11 -15.01 9.57
N GLU A 85 9.46 -14.53 8.36
CA GLU A 85 9.67 -13.12 8.04
C GLU A 85 8.36 -12.38 7.72
N ILE A 86 7.22 -13.08 7.74
CA ILE A 86 5.89 -12.54 7.44
C ILE A 86 5.11 -12.36 8.74
N VAL A 87 4.78 -11.12 9.08
CA VAL A 87 3.94 -10.77 10.24
C VAL A 87 2.61 -10.21 9.73
N PHE A 88 1.50 -10.79 10.16
CA PHE A 88 0.19 -10.24 9.84
C PHE A 88 -0.15 -9.05 10.74
N THR A 89 -0.71 -8.03 10.14
CA THR A 89 -1.14 -6.78 10.79
C THR A 89 -2.54 -6.40 10.30
N LYS A 90 -3.13 -5.34 10.84
CA LYS A 90 -4.45 -4.83 10.37
C LYS A 90 -4.36 -4.06 9.04
N GLY A 91 -3.15 -3.77 8.59
CA GLY A 91 -2.84 -3.01 7.38
C GLY A 91 -1.44 -2.42 7.45
N ALA A 92 -0.96 -1.81 6.37
CA ALA A 92 0.37 -1.21 6.33
C ALA A 92 0.57 -0.10 7.38
N THR A 93 -0.48 0.62 7.75
CA THR A 93 -0.40 1.61 8.83
C THR A 93 0.07 0.96 10.13
N GLU A 94 -0.48 -0.21 10.51
CA GLU A 94 -0.01 -0.92 11.70
C GLU A 94 1.41 -1.49 11.48
N ALA A 95 1.71 -2.02 10.30
CA ALA A 95 3.03 -2.54 9.96
C ALA A 95 4.13 -1.47 10.12
N ILE A 96 3.89 -0.27 9.59
CA ILE A 96 4.83 0.86 9.71
C ILE A 96 4.92 1.35 11.17
N ASN A 97 3.79 1.44 11.88
CA ASN A 97 3.80 1.78 13.32
C ASN A 97 4.57 0.75 14.15
N LEU A 98 4.45 -0.55 13.84
CA LEU A 98 5.21 -1.61 14.50
C LEU A 98 6.72 -1.34 14.34
N VAL A 99 7.18 -1.12 13.12
CA VAL A 99 8.60 -0.82 12.86
C VAL A 99 9.01 0.48 13.54
N ALA A 100 8.27 1.58 13.34
CA ALA A 100 8.60 2.88 13.92
C ALA A 100 8.69 2.81 15.45
N ASN A 101 7.73 2.13 16.09
CA ASN A 101 7.73 2.00 17.54
C ASN A 101 8.88 1.14 18.04
N THR A 102 9.02 -0.09 17.53
CA THR A 102 9.99 -1.06 18.04
C THR A 102 11.43 -0.67 17.71
N PHE A 103 11.69 -0.26 16.46
CA PHE A 103 12.98 0.27 16.04
C PHE A 103 13.29 1.58 16.76
N GLY A 104 12.30 2.49 16.83
CA GLY A 104 12.46 3.76 17.50
C GLY A 104 12.78 3.65 18.98
N GLN A 105 12.14 2.69 19.69
CA GLN A 105 12.47 2.44 21.10
C GLN A 105 13.90 1.96 21.29
N LYS A 106 14.37 1.07 20.44
CA LYS A 106 15.63 0.36 20.61
C LYS A 106 16.84 1.11 20.05
N TYR A 107 16.69 1.78 18.90
CA TYR A 107 17.82 2.28 18.12
C TYR A 107 17.88 3.80 17.96
N LEU A 108 16.78 4.53 18.23
CA LEU A 108 16.78 5.97 18.07
C LEU A 108 17.06 6.67 19.40
N GLU A 109 17.98 7.61 19.38
CA GLU A 109 18.37 8.46 20.49
C GLU A 109 18.15 9.95 20.12
N ASP A 110 18.37 10.83 21.10
CA ASP A 110 18.25 12.29 20.92
C ASP A 110 19.16 12.79 19.76
N GLY A 111 18.55 13.53 18.87
CA GLY A 111 19.24 14.12 17.71
C GLY A 111 19.52 13.15 16.55
N ASP A 112 19.13 11.87 16.64
CA ASP A 112 19.17 10.94 15.52
C ASP A 112 18.18 11.34 14.43
N GLU A 113 18.39 10.85 13.21
CA GLU A 113 17.64 11.24 12.02
C GLU A 113 16.94 10.03 11.39
N VAL A 114 15.68 10.25 10.98
CA VAL A 114 14.91 9.37 10.10
C VAL A 114 14.79 10.10 8.76
N LEU A 115 15.28 9.48 7.68
CA LEU A 115 15.13 10.02 6.34
C LEU A 115 13.90 9.44 5.68
N ILE A 116 13.00 10.31 5.24
CA ILE A 116 11.80 9.99 4.45
C ILE A 116 11.78 10.84 3.18
N THR A 117 10.75 10.68 2.34
CA THR A 117 10.59 11.52 1.14
C THR A 117 9.37 12.44 1.24
N GLU A 118 9.30 13.46 0.40
CA GLU A 118 8.11 14.32 0.26
C GLU A 118 6.92 13.57 -0.38
N LEU A 119 7.13 12.36 -0.92
CA LEU A 119 6.10 11.52 -1.52
C LEU A 119 5.34 10.65 -0.50
N GLU A 120 5.71 10.68 0.78
CA GLU A 120 5.20 9.72 1.75
C GLU A 120 3.71 9.92 2.08
N HIS A 121 2.99 8.81 2.10
CA HIS A 121 1.67 8.74 2.70
C HIS A 121 1.76 9.05 4.21
N HIS A 122 0.72 9.66 4.79
CA HIS A 122 0.69 9.97 6.23
C HIS A 122 1.03 8.77 7.12
N SER A 123 0.71 7.54 6.72
CA SER A 123 1.08 6.32 7.47
C SER A 123 2.57 6.12 7.59
N ASN A 124 3.38 6.64 6.66
CA ASN A 124 4.84 6.55 6.68
C ASN A 124 5.52 7.85 7.15
N TYR A 125 4.75 8.82 7.62
CA TYR A 125 5.27 10.05 8.23
C TYR A 125 4.86 10.18 9.70
N VAL A 126 3.57 10.04 10.02
CA VAL A 126 3.02 10.35 11.35
C VAL A 126 3.63 9.50 12.47
N PRO A 127 3.92 8.20 12.30
CA PRO A 127 4.57 7.41 13.37
C PRO A 127 5.96 7.95 13.75
N TRP A 128 6.75 8.42 12.78
CA TRP A 128 8.04 9.06 13.03
C TRP A 128 7.90 10.41 13.74
N HIS A 129 6.83 11.16 13.42
CA HIS A 129 6.52 12.42 14.12
C HIS A 129 6.22 12.21 15.60
N PHE A 130 5.63 11.08 16.00
CA PHE A 130 5.46 10.74 17.41
C PHE A 130 6.80 10.56 18.11
N LEU A 131 7.76 9.94 17.47
CA LEU A 131 9.13 9.79 17.99
C LEU A 131 9.88 11.12 18.01
N ARG A 132 9.64 12.01 17.05
CA ARG A 132 10.17 13.37 17.10
C ARG A 132 9.78 14.09 18.39
N LYS A 133 8.54 13.90 18.85
CA LYS A 133 8.06 14.51 20.12
C LYS A 133 8.59 13.79 21.35
N SER A 134 8.67 12.47 21.34
CA SER A 134 9.01 11.67 22.53
C SER A 134 10.51 11.44 22.72
N LYS A 135 11.30 11.47 21.68
CA LYS A 135 12.74 11.18 21.67
C LYS A 135 13.62 12.29 21.09
N ASN A 136 13.01 13.41 20.67
CA ASN A 136 13.70 14.54 20.05
C ASN A 136 14.53 14.16 18.82
N ILE A 137 14.07 13.18 18.03
CA ILE A 137 14.68 12.84 16.76
C ILE A 137 14.37 13.90 15.71
N LYS A 138 15.12 13.89 14.61
CA LYS A 138 14.84 14.71 13.44
C LYS A 138 14.23 13.86 12.33
N ILE A 139 13.39 14.48 11.51
CA ILE A 139 12.87 13.88 10.29
C ILE A 139 13.40 14.72 9.14
N GLU A 140 14.24 14.11 8.31
CA GLU A 140 14.81 14.72 7.12
C GLU A 140 14.01 14.28 5.89
N PHE A 141 13.81 15.20 4.96
CA PHE A 141 13.03 14.96 3.75
C PHE A 141 13.93 14.98 2.52
N ALA A 142 13.90 13.89 1.74
CA ALA A 142 14.37 13.91 0.37
C ALA A 142 13.31 14.61 -0.50
N GLU A 143 13.72 15.61 -1.26
CA GLU A 143 12.84 16.49 -2.01
C GLU A 143 12.58 15.95 -3.41
N ILE A 144 11.36 16.16 -3.91
CA ILE A 144 11.03 15.87 -5.30
C ILE A 144 11.68 16.87 -6.24
N ASN A 145 11.99 16.41 -7.46
CA ASN A 145 12.30 17.29 -8.58
C ASN A 145 11.02 17.84 -9.24
N ASP A 146 11.15 18.65 -10.30
CA ASP A 146 10.04 19.26 -11.03
C ASP A 146 9.09 18.22 -11.68
N ASP A 147 9.60 17.03 -11.98
CA ASP A 147 8.80 15.91 -12.51
C ASP A 147 8.07 15.11 -11.42
N GLY A 148 8.26 15.44 -10.14
CA GLY A 148 7.65 14.72 -9.01
C GLY A 148 8.35 13.40 -8.69
N GLU A 149 9.65 13.28 -9.00
CA GLU A 149 10.48 12.10 -8.72
C GLU A 149 11.42 12.35 -7.53
N ILE A 150 11.78 11.29 -6.82
CA ILE A 150 12.89 11.25 -5.89
C ILE A 150 14.07 10.58 -6.59
N THR A 151 15.17 11.31 -6.70
CA THR A 151 16.40 10.78 -7.29
C THR A 151 17.30 10.12 -6.24
N LEU A 152 18.14 9.16 -6.67
CA LEU A 152 19.13 8.54 -5.79
C LEU A 152 20.13 9.57 -5.24
N GLU A 153 20.49 10.56 -6.04
CA GLU A 153 21.39 11.63 -5.63
C GLU A 153 20.78 12.50 -4.52
N GLU A 154 19.46 12.74 -4.56
CA GLU A 154 18.79 13.49 -3.48
C GLU A 154 18.78 12.66 -2.18
N ILE A 155 18.48 11.36 -2.24
CA ILE A 155 18.60 10.46 -1.08
C ILE A 155 20.04 10.51 -0.52
N LYS A 156 21.06 10.39 -1.38
CA LYS A 156 22.47 10.41 -1.00
C LYS A 156 22.88 11.71 -0.32
N LYS A 157 22.41 12.85 -0.82
CA LYS A 157 22.64 14.18 -0.28
C LYS A 157 22.07 14.36 1.11
N LYS A 158 20.91 13.77 1.40
CA LYS A 158 20.21 13.89 2.69
C LYS A 158 20.71 12.91 3.76
N ILE A 159 21.46 11.87 3.39
CA ILE A 159 22.06 10.95 4.37
C ILE A 159 23.18 11.63 5.14
N THR A 160 23.11 11.62 6.46
CA THR A 160 24.15 12.11 7.36
C THR A 160 24.69 10.99 8.27
N LYS A 161 25.65 11.31 9.13
CA LYS A 161 26.15 10.37 10.16
C LYS A 161 25.09 10.05 11.24
N LYS A 162 24.02 10.85 11.32
CA LYS A 162 22.91 10.70 12.28
C LYS A 162 21.74 9.91 11.71
N THR A 163 21.71 9.68 10.39
CA THR A 163 20.64 8.91 9.77
C THR A 163 20.69 7.46 10.23
N LYS A 164 19.63 6.99 10.89
CA LYS A 164 19.53 5.64 11.48
C LYS A 164 18.64 4.71 10.70
N ILE A 165 17.67 5.24 9.95
CA ILE A 165 16.76 4.49 9.10
C ILE A 165 16.29 5.37 7.95
N ILE A 166 16.09 4.75 6.79
CA ILE A 166 15.42 5.36 5.64
C ILE A 166 14.04 4.70 5.50
N SER A 167 12.98 5.51 5.38
CA SER A 167 11.60 5.00 5.23
C SER A 167 10.95 5.65 4.02
N VAL A 168 10.70 4.88 2.95
CA VAL A 168 10.29 5.40 1.65
C VAL A 168 9.14 4.63 1.03
N THR A 169 8.31 5.30 0.25
CA THR A 169 7.29 4.65 -0.56
C THR A 169 7.91 3.93 -1.76
N HIS A 170 7.34 2.81 -2.18
CA HIS A 170 7.77 2.12 -3.40
C HIS A 170 7.18 2.78 -4.66
N LEU A 171 5.88 3.13 -4.57
CA LEU A 171 5.14 3.81 -5.63
C LEU A 171 4.28 4.90 -5.00
N SER A 172 4.40 6.13 -5.49
CA SER A 172 3.62 7.25 -4.99
C SER A 172 2.14 7.13 -5.36
N ASN A 173 1.28 7.24 -4.36
CA ASN A 173 -0.17 7.25 -4.57
C ASN A 173 -0.71 8.60 -5.09
N VAL A 174 0.15 9.55 -5.42
CA VAL A 174 -0.21 10.88 -5.98
C VAL A 174 0.41 11.08 -7.35
N THR A 175 1.74 11.10 -7.45
CA THR A 175 2.44 11.33 -8.73
C THR A 175 2.54 10.07 -9.59
N GLY A 176 2.36 8.89 -8.97
CA GLY A 176 2.62 7.61 -9.62
C GLY A 176 4.10 7.27 -9.74
N SER A 177 5.01 8.10 -9.20
CA SER A 177 6.45 7.87 -9.25
C SER A 177 6.83 6.54 -8.61
N ILE A 178 7.57 5.69 -9.32
CA ILE A 178 8.14 4.43 -8.85
C ILE A 178 9.59 4.70 -8.44
N LEU A 179 9.89 4.49 -7.16
CA LEU A 179 11.22 4.75 -6.63
C LEU A 179 12.17 3.57 -6.91
N PRO A 180 13.47 3.85 -7.15
CA PRO A 180 14.50 2.83 -7.38
C PRO A 180 14.92 2.18 -6.05
N ILE A 181 14.04 1.32 -5.50
CA ILE A 181 14.20 0.76 -4.14
C ILE A 181 15.52 -0.02 -4.00
N LYS A 182 15.88 -0.83 -4.99
CA LYS A 182 17.12 -1.63 -4.95
C LYS A 182 18.34 -0.72 -4.77
N GLU A 183 18.44 0.33 -5.55
CA GLU A 183 19.56 1.29 -5.51
C GLU A 183 19.58 2.08 -4.20
N ILE A 184 18.39 2.47 -3.68
CA ILE A 184 18.24 3.13 -2.37
C ILE A 184 18.73 2.20 -1.25
N VAL A 185 18.35 0.92 -1.30
CA VAL A 185 18.77 -0.09 -0.32
C VAL A 185 20.28 -0.31 -0.38
N ASP A 186 20.86 -0.46 -1.56
CA ASP A 186 22.31 -0.66 -1.72
C ASP A 186 23.09 0.56 -1.17
N LEU A 187 22.63 1.76 -1.46
CA LEU A 187 23.21 2.99 -0.92
C LEU A 187 23.11 3.05 0.61
N ALA A 188 21.94 2.77 1.17
CA ALA A 188 21.70 2.79 2.62
C ALA A 188 22.56 1.73 3.33
N HIS A 189 22.58 0.50 2.82
CA HIS A 189 23.35 -0.60 3.39
C HIS A 189 24.85 -0.37 3.31
N SER A 190 25.36 0.34 2.30
CA SER A 190 26.78 0.75 2.25
C SER A 190 27.19 1.63 3.43
N LYS A 191 26.20 2.20 4.14
CA LYS A 191 26.37 3.05 5.33
C LYS A 191 25.80 2.40 6.60
N ASN A 192 25.42 1.11 6.55
CA ASN A 192 24.79 0.35 7.63
C ASN A 192 23.43 0.95 8.09
N ILE A 193 22.69 1.55 7.18
CA ILE A 193 21.37 2.15 7.45
C ILE A 193 20.30 1.18 6.94
N PRO A 194 19.37 0.68 7.78
CA PRO A 194 18.23 -0.14 7.36
C PRO A 194 17.20 0.67 6.58
N VAL A 195 16.43 -0.04 5.74
CA VAL A 195 15.40 0.55 4.89
C VAL A 195 14.04 -0.09 5.15
N LEU A 196 13.04 0.74 5.48
CA LEU A 196 11.62 0.41 5.48
C LEU A 196 10.99 0.93 4.17
N VAL A 197 10.24 0.07 3.50
CA VAL A 197 9.51 0.43 2.28
C VAL A 197 8.00 0.35 2.54
N ASP A 198 7.29 1.47 2.30
CA ASP A 198 5.83 1.45 2.16
C ASP A 198 5.48 0.90 0.78
N GLY A 199 5.10 -0.37 0.76
CA GLY A 199 4.75 -1.11 -0.45
C GLY A 199 3.28 -1.10 -0.81
N CYS A 200 2.46 -0.25 -0.18
CA CYS A 200 1.00 -0.25 -0.37
C CYS A 200 0.56 -0.13 -1.83
N GLN A 201 1.25 0.68 -2.61
CA GLN A 201 0.98 0.84 -4.04
C GLN A 201 1.89 -0.07 -4.88
N GLY A 202 3.04 -0.48 -4.37
CA GLY A 202 3.92 -1.41 -5.08
C GLY A 202 3.35 -2.82 -5.16
N ALA A 203 2.81 -3.33 -4.05
CA ALA A 203 2.40 -4.73 -3.94
C ALA A 203 1.31 -5.21 -4.93
N PRO A 204 0.27 -4.42 -5.26
CA PRO A 204 -0.72 -4.83 -6.25
C PRO A 204 -0.29 -4.64 -7.71
N HIS A 205 0.75 -3.83 -7.98
CA HIS A 205 1.07 -3.32 -9.31
C HIS A 205 2.44 -3.74 -9.85
N LEU A 206 3.38 -4.13 -8.97
CA LEU A 206 4.77 -4.43 -9.33
C LEU A 206 5.15 -5.84 -8.92
N LYS A 207 6.05 -6.45 -9.69
CA LYS A 207 6.69 -7.70 -9.29
C LYS A 207 7.54 -7.47 -8.05
N LEU A 208 7.26 -8.21 -6.98
CA LEU A 208 8.00 -8.13 -5.73
C LEU A 208 8.98 -9.30 -5.58
N ASP A 209 10.21 -8.97 -5.24
CA ASP A 209 11.24 -9.92 -4.84
C ASP A 209 12.02 -9.35 -3.66
N MET A 210 11.69 -9.79 -2.45
CA MET A 210 12.32 -9.27 -1.24
C MET A 210 13.80 -9.62 -1.14
N GLN A 211 14.22 -10.73 -1.77
CA GLN A 211 15.62 -11.12 -1.79
C GLN A 211 16.44 -10.25 -2.76
N GLU A 212 15.85 -9.85 -3.89
CA GLU A 212 16.46 -8.94 -4.85
C GLU A 212 16.45 -7.49 -4.34
N LEU A 213 15.29 -6.98 -3.90
CA LEU A 213 15.14 -5.63 -3.35
C LEU A 213 16.06 -5.41 -2.14
N GLY A 214 16.23 -6.45 -1.33
CA GLY A 214 17.13 -6.44 -0.18
C GLY A 214 16.73 -5.50 0.95
N CYS A 215 15.52 -4.90 0.95
CA CYS A 215 15.05 -4.03 2.02
C CYS A 215 14.94 -4.78 3.35
N ASP A 216 14.97 -4.05 4.47
CA ASP A 216 14.90 -4.67 5.81
C ASP A 216 13.48 -4.88 6.26
N PHE A 217 12.56 -3.99 5.82
CA PHE A 217 11.12 -4.02 6.11
C PHE A 217 10.32 -3.63 4.88
N TYR A 218 9.16 -4.27 4.68
CA TYR A 218 8.24 -3.93 3.60
C TYR A 218 6.79 -4.05 4.09
N ALA A 219 6.00 -2.97 3.97
CA ALA A 219 4.63 -2.91 4.49
C ALA A 219 3.60 -3.03 3.35
N ILE A 220 2.59 -3.88 3.55
CA ILE A 220 1.54 -4.17 2.56
C ILE A 220 0.16 -4.01 3.20
N SER A 221 -0.81 -3.48 2.42
CA SER A 221 -2.23 -3.44 2.79
C SER A 221 -3.05 -4.38 1.90
N GLY A 222 -3.73 -5.35 2.49
CA GLY A 222 -4.52 -6.33 1.73
C GLY A 222 -5.66 -5.72 0.92
N HIS A 223 -6.32 -4.67 1.45
CA HIS A 223 -7.44 -4.03 0.77
C HIS A 223 -7.10 -3.31 -0.54
N LYS A 224 -5.82 -3.10 -0.84
CA LYS A 224 -5.34 -2.57 -2.13
C LYS A 224 -4.94 -3.68 -3.10
N MET A 225 -4.71 -4.87 -2.57
CA MET A 225 -4.39 -6.08 -3.34
C MET A 225 -5.62 -6.95 -3.64
N TYR A 226 -6.78 -6.34 -3.86
CA TYR A 226 -8.07 -7.02 -4.09
C TYR A 226 -8.55 -7.90 -2.91
N GLY A 227 -7.84 -7.85 -1.79
CA GLY A 227 -8.12 -8.58 -0.55
C GLY A 227 -9.04 -7.80 0.40
N PRO A 228 -9.42 -8.40 1.55
CA PRO A 228 -10.30 -7.76 2.52
C PRO A 228 -9.64 -6.56 3.22
N THR A 229 -10.47 -5.72 3.84
CA THR A 229 -10.02 -4.74 4.84
C THR A 229 -9.63 -5.45 6.13
N GLY A 230 -8.85 -4.78 6.99
CA GLY A 230 -8.47 -5.33 8.31
C GLY A 230 -7.35 -6.38 8.26
N ILE A 231 -6.66 -6.50 7.14
CA ILE A 231 -5.47 -7.32 6.96
C ILE A 231 -4.37 -6.54 6.23
N GLY A 232 -3.16 -6.70 6.69
CA GLY A 232 -1.92 -6.27 6.06
C GLY A 232 -0.78 -7.19 6.41
N VAL A 233 0.36 -6.93 5.85
CA VAL A 233 1.58 -7.70 6.05
C VAL A 233 2.73 -6.75 6.34
N LEU A 234 3.52 -7.10 7.33
CA LEU A 234 4.89 -6.64 7.47
C LEU A 234 5.81 -7.79 7.06
N TYR A 235 6.56 -7.62 5.98
CA TYR A 235 7.78 -8.37 5.76
C TYR A 235 8.90 -7.70 6.57
N ALA A 236 9.66 -8.49 7.30
CA ALA A 236 10.87 -8.01 7.96
C ALA A 236 11.93 -9.12 7.96
N LYS A 237 13.18 -8.77 7.63
CA LYS A 237 14.29 -9.72 7.72
C LYS A 237 14.34 -10.34 9.12
N ARG A 238 14.53 -11.64 9.20
CA ARG A 238 14.58 -12.41 10.46
C ARG A 238 15.45 -11.75 11.53
N LYS A 239 16.63 -11.24 11.17
CA LYS A 239 17.54 -10.55 12.10
C LYS A 239 16.86 -9.42 12.89
N TRP A 240 15.95 -8.67 12.23
CA TRP A 240 15.22 -7.58 12.87
C TRP A 240 14.10 -8.09 13.77
N LEU A 241 13.36 -9.11 13.34
CA LEU A 241 12.29 -9.70 14.14
C LEU A 241 12.84 -10.40 15.41
N GLU A 242 14.01 -11.02 15.33
CA GLU A 242 14.69 -11.60 16.50
C GLU A 242 15.11 -10.51 17.49
N ASP A 243 15.63 -9.41 16.97
CA ASP A 243 16.29 -8.37 17.74
C ASP A 243 15.34 -7.32 18.33
N LEU A 244 14.32 -6.88 17.57
CA LEU A 244 13.38 -5.84 18.00
C LEU A 244 12.45 -6.32 19.13
N PRO A 245 12.05 -5.44 20.07
CA PRO A 245 11.08 -5.79 21.09
C PRO A 245 9.69 -6.08 20.48
N PRO A 246 8.79 -6.78 21.22
CA PRO A 246 7.40 -6.91 20.77
C PRO A 246 6.71 -5.56 20.71
N TYR A 247 5.75 -5.43 19.78
CA TYR A 247 4.99 -4.19 19.57
C TYR A 247 3.76 -4.10 20.49
N GLN A 248 2.98 -5.19 20.55
CA GLN A 248 1.79 -5.30 21.38
C GLN A 248 1.94 -6.46 22.35
N GLY A 249 1.33 -6.36 23.53
CA GLY A 249 1.32 -7.41 24.54
C GLY A 249 -0.06 -8.03 24.68
N GLY A 250 -0.13 -9.36 24.76
CA GLY A 250 -1.40 -10.08 24.93
C GLY A 250 -1.27 -11.59 24.84
N GLY A 251 -2.38 -12.28 24.69
CA GLY A 251 -2.40 -13.71 24.39
C GLY A 251 -1.81 -14.00 23.01
N GLY A 252 -1.43 -15.24 22.76
CA GLY A 252 -0.87 -15.70 21.48
C GLY A 252 0.65 -15.44 21.34
N MET A 253 1.11 -14.24 21.67
CA MET A 253 2.48 -13.78 21.45
C MET A 253 3.49 -14.19 22.55
N ILE A 254 3.05 -14.77 23.64
CA ILE A 254 3.87 -15.18 24.79
C ILE A 254 4.20 -16.67 24.75
N ARG A 255 5.37 -17.03 25.24
CA ARG A 255 5.77 -18.42 25.54
C ARG A 255 5.45 -18.76 27.00
N GLU A 256 5.90 -17.91 27.93
CA GLU A 256 5.69 -18.10 29.36
C GLU A 256 5.47 -16.76 30.05
N VAL A 257 4.53 -16.73 31.01
CA VAL A 257 4.29 -15.57 31.88
C VAL A 257 4.45 -16.00 33.33
N LYS A 258 5.39 -15.37 34.05
CA LYS A 258 5.64 -15.55 35.48
C LYS A 258 5.57 -14.22 36.19
N LYS A 259 5.37 -14.21 37.51
CA LYS A 259 5.47 -12.98 38.32
C LYS A 259 6.84 -12.32 38.21
N THR A 260 7.87 -13.05 37.88
CA THR A 260 9.28 -12.63 37.80
C THR A 260 9.69 -12.17 36.38
N GLY A 261 8.85 -12.41 35.36
CA GLY A 261 9.18 -12.04 33.98
C GLY A 261 8.31 -12.73 32.93
N ILE A 262 8.51 -12.33 31.68
CA ILE A 262 7.78 -12.81 30.53
C ILE A 262 8.78 -13.27 29.45
N SER A 263 8.53 -14.40 28.81
CA SER A 263 9.19 -14.80 27.58
C SER A 263 8.19 -14.84 26.42
N TYR A 264 8.67 -14.50 25.23
CA TYR A 264 7.83 -14.33 24.03
C TYR A 264 7.81 -15.61 23.18
N GLY A 265 6.79 -15.73 22.36
CA GLY A 265 6.64 -16.82 21.39
C GLY A 265 7.71 -16.77 20.30
N GLU A 266 7.80 -17.87 19.54
CA GLU A 266 8.64 -17.93 18.33
C GLU A 266 8.14 -16.94 17.26
N LEU A 267 8.99 -16.63 16.28
CA LEU A 267 8.60 -15.83 15.12
C LEU A 267 7.59 -16.59 14.25
N PRO A 268 6.63 -15.89 13.69
CA PRO A 268 6.33 -14.45 13.82
C PRO A 268 5.38 -14.12 14.99
N ASN A 269 4.93 -15.11 15.75
CA ASN A 269 3.91 -14.98 16.81
C ASN A 269 4.24 -13.89 17.85
N LYS A 270 5.53 -13.64 18.11
CA LYS A 270 5.99 -12.53 18.98
C LYS A 270 5.35 -11.18 18.62
N TYR A 271 4.91 -10.99 17.37
CA TYR A 271 4.34 -9.75 16.86
C TYR A 271 2.84 -9.83 16.59
N GLU A 272 2.21 -10.99 16.77
CA GLU A 272 0.79 -11.24 16.51
C GLU A 272 0.04 -11.45 17.82
N ALA A 273 -0.24 -10.37 18.52
CA ALA A 273 -0.87 -10.39 19.84
C ALA A 273 -2.40 -10.42 19.75
N GLY A 274 -3.02 -11.26 20.57
CA GLY A 274 -4.48 -11.40 20.68
C GLY A 274 -5.07 -12.28 19.59
N THR A 275 -6.40 -12.29 19.48
CA THR A 275 -7.10 -12.98 18.40
C THR A 275 -6.94 -12.20 17.10
N MET A 276 -6.26 -12.81 16.14
CA MET A 276 -6.02 -12.19 14.83
C MET A 276 -7.28 -12.17 13.96
N ALA A 277 -7.28 -11.35 12.93
CA ALA A 277 -8.36 -11.26 11.95
C ALA A 277 -8.37 -12.48 11.02
N THR A 278 -8.67 -13.67 11.58
CA THR A 278 -8.48 -14.98 10.94
C THR A 278 -9.19 -15.09 9.59
N ALA A 279 -10.47 -14.68 9.52
CA ALA A 279 -11.25 -14.73 8.27
C ALA A 279 -10.60 -13.85 7.18
N GLN A 280 -10.12 -12.67 7.54
CA GLN A 280 -9.48 -11.74 6.62
C GLN A 280 -8.13 -12.28 6.12
N VAL A 281 -7.33 -12.88 7.02
CA VAL A 281 -6.08 -13.55 6.63
C VAL A 281 -6.35 -14.67 5.64
N ILE A 282 -7.31 -15.56 5.94
CA ILE A 282 -7.64 -16.71 5.08
C ILE A 282 -8.19 -16.23 3.72
N ALA A 283 -9.03 -15.21 3.70
CA ALA A 283 -9.57 -14.66 2.46
C ALA A 283 -8.51 -13.89 1.64
N PHE A 284 -7.50 -13.32 2.29
CA PHE A 284 -6.37 -12.70 1.60
C PHE A 284 -5.56 -13.71 0.78
N ASN A 285 -5.53 -14.97 1.17
CA ASN A 285 -4.94 -16.03 0.35
C ASN A 285 -5.61 -16.16 -1.02
N GLU A 286 -6.93 -16.02 -1.08
CA GLU A 286 -7.66 -16.09 -2.36
C GLU A 286 -7.36 -14.87 -3.26
N SER A 287 -7.13 -13.71 -2.65
CA SER A 287 -6.63 -12.53 -3.39
C SER A 287 -5.24 -12.77 -4.01
N ILE A 288 -4.31 -13.35 -3.25
CA ILE A 288 -2.98 -13.69 -3.75
C ILE A 288 -3.08 -14.67 -4.93
N LYS A 289 -3.82 -15.77 -4.75
CA LYS A 289 -4.05 -16.75 -5.83
C LYS A 289 -4.70 -16.13 -7.07
N PHE A 290 -5.63 -15.19 -6.86
CA PHE A 290 -6.27 -14.48 -7.96
C PHE A 290 -5.28 -13.64 -8.74
N LEU A 291 -4.39 -12.91 -8.06
CA LEU A 291 -3.31 -12.14 -8.69
C LEU A 291 -2.30 -13.05 -9.40
N GLU A 292 -1.89 -14.15 -8.78
CA GLU A 292 -0.99 -15.14 -9.39
C GLU A 292 -1.58 -15.76 -10.66
N LYS A 293 -2.89 -16.08 -10.65
CA LYS A 293 -3.61 -16.61 -11.83
C LYS A 293 -3.60 -15.63 -13.01
N ILE A 294 -3.70 -14.33 -12.75
CA ILE A 294 -3.64 -13.28 -13.79
C ILE A 294 -2.20 -13.09 -14.25
N GLY A 295 -1.24 -13.12 -13.32
CA GLY A 295 0.17 -12.84 -13.52
C GLY A 295 0.51 -11.37 -13.44
N ILE A 296 1.49 -11.03 -12.59
CA ILE A 296 1.86 -9.64 -12.32
C ILE A 296 2.36 -8.90 -13.57
N GLU A 297 3.10 -9.58 -14.45
CA GLU A 297 3.59 -8.98 -15.70
C GLU A 297 2.42 -8.60 -16.63
N ASN A 298 1.32 -9.36 -16.62
CA ASN A 298 0.11 -9.02 -17.35
C ASN A 298 -0.60 -7.79 -16.75
N ILE A 299 -0.58 -7.68 -15.42
CA ILE A 299 -1.15 -6.53 -14.69
C ILE A 299 -0.36 -5.27 -15.02
N GLU A 300 0.96 -5.30 -14.86
CA GLU A 300 1.86 -4.19 -15.18
C GLU A 300 1.67 -3.71 -16.63
N LYS A 301 1.64 -4.63 -17.58
CA LYS A 301 1.43 -4.30 -18.98
C LYS A 301 0.07 -3.64 -19.22
N HIS A 302 -0.99 -4.20 -18.65
CA HIS A 302 -2.34 -3.67 -18.80
C HIS A 302 -2.48 -2.26 -18.22
N GLU A 303 -1.99 -2.06 -17.00
CA GLU A 303 -2.05 -0.76 -16.33
C GLU A 303 -1.18 0.29 -17.05
N LYS A 304 -0.04 -0.13 -17.62
CA LYS A 304 0.78 0.74 -18.44
C LYS A 304 0.06 1.15 -19.73
N GLU A 305 -0.64 0.24 -20.40
CA GLU A 305 -1.44 0.54 -21.60
C GLU A 305 -2.58 1.52 -21.27
N LEU A 306 -3.24 1.37 -20.10
CA LEU A 306 -4.27 2.30 -19.64
C LEU A 306 -3.68 3.67 -19.28
N LEU A 307 -2.53 3.70 -18.60
CA LEU A 307 -1.83 4.92 -18.25
C LEU A 307 -1.46 5.72 -19.50
N ASP A 308 -0.80 5.08 -20.47
CA ASP A 308 -0.36 5.73 -21.70
C ASP A 308 -1.56 6.28 -22.50
N TYR A 309 -2.63 5.49 -22.60
CA TYR A 309 -3.87 5.93 -23.25
C TYR A 309 -4.53 7.11 -22.55
N SER A 310 -4.55 7.08 -21.21
CA SER A 310 -5.11 8.18 -20.42
C SER A 310 -4.29 9.47 -20.57
N LEU A 311 -2.96 9.37 -20.53
CA LEU A 311 -2.08 10.52 -20.72
C LEU A 311 -2.24 11.14 -22.10
N GLU A 312 -2.35 10.29 -23.15
CA GLU A 312 -2.61 10.75 -24.51
C GLU A 312 -3.94 11.53 -24.64
N LEU A 313 -5.03 11.01 -24.04
CA LEU A 313 -6.33 11.67 -24.10
C LEU A 313 -6.36 12.98 -23.28
N LEU A 314 -5.83 12.94 -22.05
CA LEU A 314 -5.81 14.10 -21.18
C LEU A 314 -4.90 15.22 -21.71
N ALA A 315 -3.83 14.91 -22.42
CA ALA A 315 -2.94 15.89 -23.06
C ALA A 315 -3.65 16.71 -24.16
N LYS A 316 -4.73 16.19 -24.73
CA LYS A 316 -5.56 16.93 -25.72
C LYS A 316 -6.39 18.04 -25.07
N ASN A 317 -6.47 18.06 -23.73
CA ASN A 317 -7.26 19.00 -22.96
C ASN A 317 -6.37 20.02 -22.23
N ASN A 318 -6.24 21.21 -22.79
CA ASN A 318 -5.36 22.27 -22.28
C ASN A 318 -5.73 22.79 -20.87
N SER A 319 -6.97 22.55 -20.41
CA SER A 319 -7.41 22.98 -19.07
C SER A 319 -7.02 21.95 -17.97
N VAL A 320 -6.63 20.73 -18.36
CA VAL A 320 -6.19 19.70 -17.42
C VAL A 320 -4.69 19.77 -17.22
N LYS A 321 -4.26 19.93 -15.97
CA LYS A 321 -2.85 19.93 -15.59
C LYS A 321 -2.56 18.65 -14.79
N ILE A 322 -1.74 17.76 -15.33
CA ILE A 322 -1.32 16.52 -14.65
C ILE A 322 -0.25 16.86 -13.61
N VAL A 323 -0.37 16.26 -12.43
CA VAL A 323 0.54 16.46 -11.29
C VAL A 323 1.60 15.35 -11.28
N GLY A 324 2.84 15.75 -11.54
CA GLY A 324 3.98 14.85 -11.69
C GLY A 324 4.00 14.10 -13.02
N ASN A 325 5.18 14.11 -13.64
CA ASN A 325 5.46 13.39 -14.88
C ASN A 325 6.75 12.55 -14.75
N PRO A 326 6.79 11.63 -13.77
CA PRO A 326 7.98 10.83 -13.52
C PRO A 326 8.27 9.90 -14.71
N LYS A 327 9.55 9.62 -14.94
CA LYS A 327 10.01 8.71 -16.00
C LYS A 327 9.44 7.31 -15.84
N ASN A 328 9.42 6.81 -14.58
CA ASN A 328 8.80 5.54 -14.23
C ASN A 328 7.51 5.83 -13.47
N LYS A 329 6.37 5.62 -14.13
CA LYS A 329 5.04 5.97 -13.62
C LYS A 329 4.14 4.74 -13.55
N GLY A 330 3.53 4.51 -12.40
CA GLY A 330 2.46 3.52 -12.21
C GLY A 330 1.08 4.05 -12.57
N GLY A 331 0.07 3.21 -12.51
CA GLY A 331 -1.32 3.46 -12.92
C GLY A 331 -2.09 4.49 -12.08
N VAL A 332 -1.49 5.64 -11.80
CA VAL A 332 -2.05 6.73 -10.99
C VAL A 332 -1.87 8.06 -11.72
N ILE A 333 -2.97 8.82 -11.87
CA ILE A 333 -2.96 10.16 -12.46
C ILE A 333 -3.67 11.12 -11.51
N SER A 334 -2.91 12.00 -10.88
CA SER A 334 -3.44 13.17 -10.19
C SER A 334 -3.46 14.36 -11.13
N PHE A 335 -4.51 15.15 -11.08
CA PHE A 335 -4.68 16.29 -11.97
C PHE A 335 -5.49 17.44 -11.33
N THR A 336 -5.39 18.61 -11.91
CA THR A 336 -6.23 19.77 -11.62
C THR A 336 -6.88 20.27 -12.92
N ILE A 337 -8.01 20.97 -12.79
CA ILE A 337 -8.62 21.74 -13.86
C ILE A 337 -8.60 23.19 -13.40
N GLU A 338 -8.02 24.08 -14.21
CA GLU A 338 -7.91 25.49 -13.85
C GLU A 338 -9.28 26.11 -13.61
N GLY A 339 -9.46 26.79 -12.47
CA GLY A 339 -10.73 27.40 -12.10
C GLY A 339 -11.77 26.44 -11.48
N VAL A 340 -11.48 25.13 -11.36
CA VAL A 340 -12.42 24.16 -10.78
C VAL A 340 -11.80 23.49 -9.54
N HIS A 341 -12.54 23.53 -8.44
CA HIS A 341 -12.08 22.85 -7.23
C HIS A 341 -12.13 21.30 -7.41
N PRO A 342 -11.13 20.53 -6.97
CA PRO A 342 -11.09 19.07 -7.14
C PRO A 342 -12.31 18.32 -6.61
N HIS A 343 -12.96 18.81 -5.54
CA HIS A 343 -14.21 18.22 -5.03
C HIS A 343 -15.36 18.38 -6.02
N ASP A 344 -15.46 19.54 -6.70
CA ASP A 344 -16.50 19.77 -7.71
C ASP A 344 -16.28 18.86 -8.92
N ILE A 345 -15.00 18.69 -9.34
CA ILE A 345 -14.64 17.72 -10.38
C ILE A 345 -15.15 16.33 -9.98
N ALA A 346 -14.80 15.84 -8.78
CA ALA A 346 -15.19 14.50 -8.35
C ALA A 346 -16.71 14.34 -8.24
N THR A 347 -17.44 15.37 -7.77
CA THR A 347 -18.90 15.35 -7.65
C THR A 347 -19.57 15.27 -9.02
N ILE A 348 -19.10 16.04 -10.00
CA ILE A 348 -19.68 16.04 -11.35
C ILE A 348 -19.40 14.72 -12.07
N LEU A 349 -18.22 14.16 -11.90
CA LEU A 349 -17.86 12.88 -12.48
C LEU A 349 -18.69 11.73 -11.87
N ASP A 350 -18.95 11.78 -10.56
CA ASP A 350 -19.79 10.78 -9.87
C ASP A 350 -21.23 10.73 -10.42
N GLU A 351 -21.82 11.87 -10.82
CA GLU A 351 -23.12 11.91 -11.50
C GLU A 351 -23.16 11.06 -12.79
N ASP A 352 -22.03 10.91 -13.45
CA ASP A 352 -21.86 10.07 -14.64
C ASP A 352 -21.41 8.64 -14.32
N GLY A 353 -21.38 8.26 -13.04
CA GLY A 353 -20.93 6.94 -12.56
C GLY A 353 -19.40 6.76 -12.52
N VAL A 354 -18.64 7.85 -12.65
CA VAL A 354 -17.17 7.83 -12.65
C VAL A 354 -16.63 8.16 -11.25
N ALA A 355 -16.19 7.14 -10.53
CA ALA A 355 -15.68 7.27 -9.17
C ALA A 355 -14.18 7.57 -9.17
N ILE A 356 -13.81 8.80 -8.79
CA ILE A 356 -12.44 9.25 -8.54
C ILE A 356 -12.30 9.80 -7.13
N ARG A 357 -11.08 10.09 -6.71
CA ARG A 357 -10.83 10.72 -5.42
C ARG A 357 -10.41 12.18 -5.56
N ALA A 358 -10.87 13.04 -4.63
CA ALA A 358 -10.40 14.42 -4.51
C ALA A 358 -9.77 14.67 -3.14
N GLY A 359 -8.79 15.57 -3.06
CA GLY A 359 -8.15 16.01 -1.82
C GLY A 359 -6.63 15.87 -1.83
N HIS A 360 -6.03 15.73 -0.64
CA HIS A 360 -4.57 15.58 -0.48
C HIS A 360 -4.07 14.13 -0.62
N HIS A 361 -4.96 13.17 -0.80
CA HIS A 361 -4.65 11.73 -0.90
C HIS A 361 -3.76 11.19 0.25
N CYS A 362 -3.89 11.77 1.44
CA CYS A 362 -3.03 11.52 2.62
C CYS A 362 -1.54 11.81 2.38
N CYS A 363 -1.21 12.79 1.53
CA CYS A 363 0.14 13.26 1.20
C CYS A 363 0.20 14.79 1.24
N GLN A 364 -0.11 15.41 2.39
CA GLN A 364 -0.19 16.86 2.52
C GLN A 364 1.15 17.55 2.29
N ILE A 365 2.26 16.96 2.72
CA ILE A 365 3.62 17.51 2.52
C ILE A 365 3.91 17.70 1.03
N LEU A 366 3.57 16.70 0.21
CA LEU A 366 3.69 16.80 -1.24
C LEU A 366 2.84 17.93 -1.83
N HIS A 367 1.59 18.07 -1.37
CA HIS A 367 0.70 19.14 -1.84
C HIS A 367 1.20 20.53 -1.43
N GLU A 368 1.75 20.66 -0.22
CA GLU A 368 2.43 21.89 0.25
C GLU A 368 3.64 22.22 -0.65
N LYS A 369 4.51 21.24 -0.94
CA LYS A 369 5.66 21.42 -1.84
C LYS A 369 5.26 21.86 -3.24
N LEU A 370 4.17 21.31 -3.78
CA LEU A 370 3.65 21.64 -5.10
C LEU A 370 2.80 22.92 -5.11
N ASN A 371 2.57 23.54 -3.96
CA ASN A 371 1.67 24.69 -3.77
C ASN A 371 0.27 24.43 -4.35
N LEU A 372 -0.27 23.22 -4.13
CA LEU A 372 -1.59 22.80 -4.57
C LEU A 372 -2.51 22.58 -3.37
N PRO A 373 -3.71 23.23 -3.32
CA PRO A 373 -4.64 23.04 -2.22
C PRO A 373 -5.25 21.62 -2.19
N ALA A 374 -5.39 20.99 -3.33
CA ALA A 374 -5.90 19.63 -3.51
C ALA A 374 -5.72 19.19 -4.97
N THR A 375 -5.92 17.89 -5.25
CA THR A 375 -5.98 17.34 -6.61
C THR A 375 -7.15 16.37 -6.76
N ALA A 376 -7.63 16.19 -7.99
CA ALA A 376 -8.43 15.03 -8.39
C ALA A 376 -7.48 13.91 -8.79
N ARG A 377 -7.84 12.65 -8.50
CA ARG A 377 -6.98 11.50 -8.82
C ARG A 377 -7.79 10.35 -9.40
N ALA A 378 -7.41 9.92 -10.59
CA ALA A 378 -7.81 8.64 -11.17
C ALA A 378 -6.70 7.60 -10.92
N SER A 379 -7.08 6.38 -10.55
CA SER A 379 -6.14 5.27 -10.32
C SER A 379 -6.76 3.95 -10.77
N PHE A 380 -5.97 3.18 -11.51
CA PHE A 380 -6.45 1.99 -12.22
C PHE A 380 -6.38 0.73 -11.36
N GLY A 381 -7.18 -0.25 -11.74
CA GLY A 381 -7.12 -1.62 -11.30
C GLY A 381 -7.31 -2.58 -12.49
N ILE A 382 -7.12 -3.86 -12.23
CA ILE A 382 -7.15 -4.91 -13.28
C ILE A 382 -8.49 -5.03 -14.02
N TYR A 383 -9.56 -4.42 -13.51
CA TYR A 383 -10.90 -4.42 -14.08
C TYR A 383 -11.20 -3.21 -14.97
N ASN A 384 -10.28 -2.24 -15.04
CA ASN A 384 -10.51 -1.05 -15.86
C ASN A 384 -10.23 -1.32 -17.34
N THR A 385 -10.95 -0.60 -18.19
CA THR A 385 -10.89 -0.71 -19.64
C THR A 385 -10.57 0.64 -20.28
N LYS A 386 -10.27 0.66 -21.59
CA LYS A 386 -10.12 1.92 -22.34
C LYS A 386 -11.43 2.72 -22.39
N GLN A 387 -12.58 2.04 -22.39
CA GLN A 387 -13.88 2.69 -22.31
C GLN A 387 -14.07 3.45 -20.98
N ASP A 388 -13.56 2.90 -19.86
CA ASP A 388 -13.59 3.60 -18.57
C ASP A 388 -12.78 4.91 -18.65
N ILE A 389 -11.67 4.93 -19.39
CA ILE A 389 -10.84 6.14 -19.60
C ILE A 389 -11.55 7.14 -20.53
N GLU A 390 -12.19 6.67 -21.59
CA GLU A 390 -13.00 7.53 -22.47
C GLU A 390 -14.16 8.18 -21.70
N GLN A 391 -14.84 7.42 -20.82
CA GLN A 391 -15.89 7.95 -19.95
C GLN A 391 -15.34 9.02 -18.98
N LEU A 392 -14.17 8.77 -18.37
CA LEU A 392 -13.49 9.78 -17.53
C LEU A 392 -13.27 11.08 -18.32
N CYS A 393 -12.72 11.00 -19.53
CA CYS A 393 -12.45 12.17 -20.37
C CYS A 393 -13.75 12.90 -20.78
N ASN A 394 -14.81 12.16 -21.14
CA ASN A 394 -16.11 12.74 -21.48
C ASN A 394 -16.72 13.50 -20.30
N SER A 395 -16.64 12.93 -19.09
CA SER A 395 -17.14 13.57 -17.87
C SER A 395 -16.30 14.79 -17.47
N ILE A 396 -14.99 14.79 -17.74
CA ILE A 396 -14.13 15.98 -17.59
C ILE A 396 -14.58 17.08 -18.57
N GLU A 397 -14.90 16.76 -19.83
CA GLU A 397 -15.41 17.76 -20.78
C GLU A 397 -16.79 18.33 -20.37
N LYS A 398 -17.66 17.50 -19.78
CA LYS A 398 -18.92 17.95 -19.18
C LYS A 398 -18.65 18.92 -18.02
N CYS A 399 -17.73 18.58 -17.12
CA CYS A 399 -17.32 19.42 -16.00
C CYS A 399 -16.86 20.80 -16.50
N LYS A 400 -16.00 20.87 -17.51
CA LYS A 400 -15.53 22.11 -18.10
C LYS A 400 -16.68 22.99 -18.64
N LYS A 401 -17.64 22.40 -19.36
CA LYS A 401 -18.82 23.13 -19.88
C LYS A 401 -19.63 23.75 -18.76
N ILE A 402 -19.80 23.07 -17.62
CA ILE A 402 -20.51 23.60 -16.44
C ILE A 402 -19.83 24.86 -15.91
N PHE A 403 -18.49 24.92 -15.94
CA PHE A 403 -17.68 26.05 -15.48
C PHE A 403 -17.33 27.07 -16.60
N ASN A 404 -17.86 26.90 -17.80
CA ASN A 404 -17.61 27.77 -18.98
C ASN A 404 -16.12 27.85 -19.36
N LEU A 405 -15.40 26.71 -19.32
CA LEU A 405 -14.00 26.58 -19.67
C LEU A 405 -13.77 25.97 -21.07
#